data_060256121a0b803740fdc8c27ea54611
#
_entry.id   060256121a0b803740fdc8c27ea54611
#
_cell.length_a   1.000
_cell.length_b   1.000
_cell.length_c   1.000
_cell.angle_alpha   90.00
_cell.angle_beta   90.00
_cell.angle_gamma   90.00
#
_symmetry.space_group_name_H-M   'P 1'
#
loop_
_entity.id
_entity.type
_entity.pdbx_description
1 polymer ?
#
loop_
_entity_poly.entity_id
_entity_poly.type
_entity_poly.pdbx_seq_one_letter_code
_entity_poly.pdbx_strand_id
1 'polypeptide(L)'
;MSRHFRLILQLASLVAASVAGTAIAQVAISPQILDISLEDAAQTQAFRLYNYTNEDKRVRVSLSNWTLDANNEVDVLPPDETSLDRWTVINPVEFDLPAGKSQAVRLAIRPAVPLSPGEHRVMAYFDEVPPSDPSKEAPATLRVRFRLGAAVYAHVGPIKRDGTINSVAADKNGFHIGVTTTGNATTRFDGQYVVYPAKAFPGKGKVPAVLNPDLPDMKLPPGAIAGGRVPAKAVLPLSTRTISGIYPTPLAAGRYVISLSGHFGDAPLDAQADFVAGDGG
;
A
#
# COMPACT_ATOMS: atom_id res chain seq x y z
N MET A 1 24.56 1.38 -55.78
CA MET A 1 23.55 1.65 -54.72
C MET A 1 24.07 2.79 -53.87
N SER A 2 23.41 3.95 -53.97
CA SER A 2 23.94 5.27 -53.59
C SER A 2 23.89 5.51 -52.06
N ARG A 3 24.90 6.27 -51.59
CA ARG A 3 25.05 6.73 -50.17
C ARG A 3 23.79 7.40 -49.61
N HIS A 4 22.86 7.86 -50.44
CA HIS A 4 21.61 8.52 -50.03
C HIS A 4 20.54 7.53 -49.55
N PHE A 5 20.58 6.27 -49.93
CA PHE A 5 19.63 5.25 -49.44
C PHE A 5 19.91 4.78 -48.01
N ARG A 6 21.16 4.88 -47.56
CA ARG A 6 21.53 4.54 -46.16
C ARG A 6 21.17 5.63 -45.14
N LEU A 7 21.13 6.92 -45.59
CA LEU A 7 20.78 8.02 -44.73
C LEU A 7 19.26 8.09 -44.40
N ILE A 8 18.42 7.66 -45.34
CA ILE A 8 16.95 7.66 -45.17
C ILE A 8 16.51 6.54 -44.22
N LEU A 9 17.26 5.39 -44.20
CA LEU A 9 16.95 4.29 -43.27
C LEU A 9 17.35 4.61 -41.82
N GLN A 10 18.32 5.47 -41.58
CA GLN A 10 18.73 5.88 -40.23
C GLN A 10 17.85 6.99 -39.61
N LEU A 11 17.19 7.81 -40.43
CA LEU A 11 16.24 8.79 -39.93
C LEU A 11 14.89 8.16 -39.55
N ALA A 12 14.50 7.04 -40.17
CA ALA A 12 13.24 6.36 -39.84
C ALA A 12 13.27 5.59 -38.52
N SER A 13 14.48 5.29 -37.98
CA SER A 13 14.63 4.55 -36.72
C SER A 13 14.63 5.43 -35.47
N LEU A 14 14.61 6.76 -35.60
CA LEU A 14 14.71 7.70 -34.49
C LEU A 14 13.37 8.28 -34.01
N VAL A 15 12.26 7.92 -34.65
CA VAL A 15 10.92 8.45 -34.32
C VAL A 15 10.07 7.46 -33.53
N ALA A 16 10.53 6.21 -33.31
CA ALA A 16 9.79 5.18 -32.58
C ALA A 16 10.09 5.11 -31.05
N ALA A 17 10.85 6.05 -30.51
CA ALA A 17 11.15 6.07 -29.09
C ALA A 17 10.51 7.28 -28.41
N SER A 18 9.59 6.99 -27.49
CA SER A 18 9.04 7.87 -26.44
C SER A 18 7.56 8.27 -26.58
N VAL A 19 6.68 7.32 -26.41
CA VAL A 19 5.41 7.57 -25.68
C VAL A 19 5.37 6.56 -24.52
N ALA A 20 6.29 6.70 -23.61
CA ALA A 20 6.05 6.26 -22.25
C ALA A 20 5.07 7.27 -21.64
N GLY A 21 3.79 7.12 -21.92
CA GLY A 21 2.75 7.86 -21.25
C GLY A 21 2.86 7.55 -19.77
N THR A 22 3.21 8.55 -18.96
CA THR A 22 3.04 8.48 -17.52
C THR A 22 1.57 8.18 -17.25
N ALA A 23 1.27 7.00 -16.68
CA ALA A 23 -0.06 6.68 -16.21
C ALA A 23 -0.36 7.62 -15.04
N ILE A 24 -0.91 8.80 -15.32
CA ILE A 24 -1.41 9.71 -14.30
C ILE A 24 -2.67 9.04 -13.75
N ALA A 25 -2.71 8.83 -12.43
CA ALA A 25 -3.93 8.39 -11.77
C ALA A 25 -5.06 9.36 -12.16
N GLN A 26 -6.10 8.83 -12.79
CA GLN A 26 -7.18 9.66 -13.34
C GLN A 26 -8.00 10.34 -12.24
N VAL A 27 -8.20 9.64 -11.11
CA VAL A 27 -8.85 10.16 -9.91
C VAL A 27 -8.02 9.70 -8.71
N ALA A 28 -7.81 10.57 -7.74
CA ALA A 28 -7.07 10.26 -6.53
C ALA A 28 -7.84 10.66 -5.28
N ILE A 29 -7.50 10.03 -4.16
CA ILE A 29 -8.05 10.34 -2.84
C ILE A 29 -6.93 10.62 -1.85
N SER A 30 -7.13 11.60 -0.97
CA SER A 30 -6.21 11.93 0.12
C SER A 30 -6.99 12.33 1.38
N PRO A 31 -6.59 11.83 2.56
CA PRO A 31 -5.64 10.73 2.74
C PRO A 31 -6.26 9.39 2.31
N GLN A 32 -5.44 8.37 2.03
CA GLN A 32 -5.92 7.00 1.78
C GLN A 32 -6.20 6.24 3.08
N ILE A 33 -5.61 6.70 4.17
CA ILE A 33 -5.77 6.13 5.51
C ILE A 33 -6.03 7.27 6.47
N LEU A 34 -7.08 7.14 7.28
CA LEU A 34 -7.34 7.94 8.47
C LEU A 34 -7.11 7.07 9.69
N ASP A 35 -6.26 7.54 10.59
CA ASP A 35 -5.98 6.94 11.89
C ASP A 35 -6.41 7.96 12.95
N ILE A 36 -7.49 7.66 13.71
CA ILE A 36 -8.16 8.63 14.58
C ILE A 36 -8.47 8.04 15.96
N SER A 37 -8.36 8.86 17.01
CA SER A 37 -8.90 8.54 18.32
C SER A 37 -10.38 8.88 18.38
N LEU A 38 -11.21 7.96 18.85
CA LEU A 38 -12.63 8.24 19.07
C LEU A 38 -12.88 9.13 20.30
N GLU A 39 -11.91 9.31 21.19
CA GLU A 39 -11.96 10.29 22.28
C GLU A 39 -11.89 11.71 21.71
N ASP A 40 -11.20 11.91 20.58
CA ASP A 40 -11.10 13.16 19.83
C ASP A 40 -12.15 13.29 18.71
N ALA A 41 -13.04 12.33 18.57
CA ALA A 41 -14.00 12.21 17.45
C ALA A 41 -15.09 13.31 17.40
N ALA A 42 -15.07 14.27 18.31
CA ALA A 42 -15.79 15.53 18.16
C ALA A 42 -15.30 16.34 16.94
N GLN A 43 -14.14 16.00 16.37
CA GLN A 43 -13.57 16.62 15.18
C GLN A 43 -14.04 15.90 13.91
N THR A 44 -14.65 16.66 13.00
CA THR A 44 -15.03 16.16 11.68
C THR A 44 -13.77 15.88 10.86
N GLN A 45 -13.63 14.65 10.42
CA GLN A 45 -12.59 14.22 9.49
C GLN A 45 -13.03 14.38 8.03
N ALA A 46 -12.12 14.39 7.09
CA ALA A 46 -12.47 14.49 5.69
C ALA A 46 -11.49 13.76 4.78
N PHE A 47 -12.04 13.16 3.73
CA PHE A 47 -11.33 12.77 2.52
C PHE A 47 -11.46 13.86 1.48
N ARG A 48 -10.46 14.00 0.61
CA ARG A 48 -10.55 14.85 -0.57
C ARG A 48 -10.26 14.03 -1.82
N LEU A 49 -11.24 14.03 -2.72
CA LEU A 49 -11.08 13.44 -4.05
C LEU A 49 -10.60 14.52 -5.02
N TYR A 50 -9.71 14.12 -5.93
CA TYR A 50 -9.13 14.95 -6.99
C TYR A 50 -9.42 14.29 -8.33
N ASN A 51 -10.01 15.03 -9.24
CA ASN A 51 -10.22 14.58 -10.61
C ASN A 51 -9.15 15.22 -11.51
N TYR A 52 -8.17 14.43 -11.92
CA TYR A 52 -7.11 14.88 -12.83
C TYR A 52 -7.43 14.63 -14.29
N THR A 53 -8.64 14.14 -14.59
CA THR A 53 -9.07 13.92 -15.97
C THR A 53 -9.65 15.20 -16.57
N ASN A 54 -9.88 15.17 -17.89
CA ASN A 54 -10.59 16.21 -18.64
C ASN A 54 -12.10 15.96 -18.76
N GLU A 55 -12.65 15.01 -17.99
CA GLU A 55 -14.06 14.65 -18.00
C GLU A 55 -14.68 14.83 -16.62
N ASP A 56 -15.93 15.27 -16.58
CA ASP A 56 -16.70 15.30 -15.34
C ASP A 56 -17.00 13.86 -14.89
N LYS A 57 -16.91 13.62 -13.60
CA LYS A 57 -17.20 12.32 -12.99
C LYS A 57 -18.33 12.46 -11.98
N ARG A 58 -19.20 11.46 -11.90
CA ARG A 58 -20.17 11.34 -10.81
C ARG A 58 -19.71 10.27 -9.87
N VAL A 59 -19.68 10.56 -8.58
CA VAL A 59 -19.11 9.69 -7.54
C VAL A 59 -20.17 9.40 -6.49
N ARG A 60 -20.31 8.12 -6.15
CA ARG A 60 -21.11 7.65 -5.00
C ARG A 60 -20.17 7.14 -3.91
N VAL A 61 -20.49 7.47 -2.66
CA VAL A 61 -19.74 7.02 -1.49
C VAL A 61 -20.56 5.99 -0.73
N SER A 62 -19.90 4.88 -0.38
CA SER A 62 -20.46 3.84 0.48
C SER A 62 -19.50 3.47 1.59
N LEU A 63 -20.03 2.91 2.66
CA LEU A 63 -19.26 2.45 3.83
C LEU A 63 -19.42 0.94 3.97
N SER A 64 -18.36 0.26 4.39
CA SER A 64 -18.39 -1.19 4.60
C SER A 64 -17.54 -1.60 5.79
N ASN A 65 -18.02 -2.57 6.54
CA ASN A 65 -17.19 -3.36 7.45
C ASN A 65 -16.21 -4.21 6.62
N TRP A 66 -15.00 -4.44 7.13
CA TRP A 66 -13.97 -5.13 6.34
C TRP A 66 -12.92 -5.80 7.21
N THR A 67 -12.25 -6.77 6.61
CA THR A 67 -11.05 -7.42 7.13
C THR A 67 -10.01 -7.58 6.02
N LEU A 68 -8.91 -8.27 6.32
CA LEU A 68 -7.96 -8.75 5.32
C LEU A 68 -8.06 -10.28 5.25
N ASP A 69 -8.06 -10.80 4.04
CA ASP A 69 -7.96 -12.24 3.80
C ASP A 69 -6.52 -12.77 4.01
N ALA A 70 -6.28 -14.05 3.72
CA ALA A 70 -4.96 -14.67 3.85
C ALA A 70 -3.89 -14.06 2.92
N ASN A 71 -4.29 -13.42 1.82
CA ASN A 71 -3.43 -12.79 0.84
C ASN A 71 -3.17 -11.30 1.13
N ASN A 72 -3.69 -10.77 2.25
CA ASN A 72 -3.73 -9.35 2.58
C ASN A 72 -4.57 -8.51 1.60
N GLU A 73 -5.58 -9.10 0.98
CA GLU A 73 -6.59 -8.40 0.20
C GLU A 73 -7.78 -8.03 1.07
N VAL A 74 -8.43 -6.92 0.72
CA VAL A 74 -9.60 -6.44 1.48
C VAL A 74 -10.78 -7.35 1.22
N ASP A 75 -11.32 -7.93 2.31
CA ASP A 75 -12.55 -8.71 2.31
C ASP A 75 -13.65 -7.93 3.02
N VAL A 76 -14.80 -7.74 2.34
CA VAL A 76 -15.94 -6.98 2.85
C VAL A 76 -16.80 -7.90 3.71
N LEU A 77 -17.01 -7.50 4.95
CA LEU A 77 -17.83 -8.21 5.91
C LEU A 77 -19.25 -7.62 5.99
N PRO A 78 -20.26 -8.44 6.35
CA PRO A 78 -21.56 -7.92 6.70
C PRO A 78 -21.47 -6.99 7.92
N PRO A 79 -22.33 -5.96 8.00
CA PRO A 79 -22.39 -5.10 9.18
C PRO A 79 -22.86 -5.89 10.41
N ASP A 80 -22.26 -5.57 11.57
CA ASP A 80 -22.66 -6.08 12.89
C ASP A 80 -22.99 -4.93 13.86
N GLU A 81 -23.32 -5.23 15.12
CA GLU A 81 -23.71 -4.21 16.10
C GLU A 81 -22.59 -3.24 16.48
N THR A 82 -21.33 -3.66 16.30
CA THR A 82 -20.14 -2.88 16.67
C THR A 82 -19.38 -2.34 15.48
N SER A 83 -19.77 -2.72 14.26
CA SER A 83 -19.08 -2.31 13.03
C SER A 83 -19.33 -0.84 12.70
N LEU A 84 -18.27 -0.10 12.42
CA LEU A 84 -18.32 1.37 12.25
C LEU A 84 -19.05 1.82 11.00
N ASP A 85 -19.28 0.98 10.01
CA ASP A 85 -20.09 1.33 8.85
C ASP A 85 -21.52 1.71 9.21
N ARG A 86 -22.07 1.19 10.33
CA ARG A 86 -23.37 1.57 10.87
C ARG A 86 -23.35 2.90 11.64
N TRP A 87 -22.21 3.28 12.16
CA TRP A 87 -22.06 4.43 13.07
C TRP A 87 -21.30 5.59 12.43
N THR A 88 -20.89 5.46 11.18
CA THR A 88 -20.20 6.50 10.42
C THR A 88 -21.21 7.26 9.56
N VAL A 89 -21.29 8.56 9.78
CA VAL A 89 -22.03 9.48 8.92
C VAL A 89 -21.06 10.10 7.93
N ILE A 90 -21.38 10.02 6.64
CA ILE A 90 -20.54 10.58 5.56
C ILE A 90 -21.36 11.55 4.71
N ASN A 91 -20.74 12.67 4.30
CA ASN A 91 -21.42 13.69 3.50
C ASN A 91 -20.42 14.45 2.59
N PRO A 92 -20.72 14.61 1.28
CA PRO A 92 -21.87 14.08 0.55
C PRO A 92 -21.74 12.57 0.27
N VAL A 93 -22.87 11.88 0.11
CA VAL A 93 -22.91 10.45 -0.29
C VAL A 93 -22.90 10.27 -1.81
N GLU A 94 -23.26 11.30 -2.57
CA GLU A 94 -23.18 11.32 -4.02
C GLU A 94 -22.95 12.76 -4.50
N PHE A 95 -22.10 12.95 -5.50
CA PHE A 95 -21.75 14.27 -6.01
C PHE A 95 -21.16 14.21 -7.41
N ASP A 96 -21.25 15.33 -8.13
CA ASP A 96 -20.52 15.54 -9.37
C ASP A 96 -19.13 16.10 -9.04
N LEU A 97 -18.10 15.55 -9.67
CA LEU A 97 -16.69 15.92 -9.53
C LEU A 97 -16.18 16.43 -10.89
N PRO A 98 -16.26 17.74 -11.17
CA PRO A 98 -15.87 18.28 -12.46
C PRO A 98 -14.39 18.04 -12.81
N ALA A 99 -14.09 18.07 -14.10
CA ALA A 99 -12.74 17.96 -14.65
C ALA A 99 -11.77 18.94 -13.98
N GLY A 100 -10.63 18.45 -13.53
CA GLY A 100 -9.60 19.25 -12.87
C GLY A 100 -9.98 19.81 -11.49
N LYS A 101 -11.09 19.37 -10.87
CA LYS A 101 -11.56 19.86 -9.57
C LYS A 101 -11.38 18.81 -8.46
N SER A 102 -11.62 19.25 -7.24
CA SER A 102 -11.62 18.38 -6.07
C SER A 102 -12.87 18.59 -5.21
N GLN A 103 -13.28 17.54 -4.50
CA GLN A 103 -14.40 17.54 -3.57
C GLN A 103 -13.96 17.00 -2.22
N ALA A 104 -14.28 17.71 -1.15
CA ALA A 104 -14.16 17.22 0.21
C ALA A 104 -15.40 16.40 0.62
N VAL A 105 -15.15 15.22 1.17
CA VAL A 105 -16.17 14.33 1.73
C VAL A 105 -15.90 14.18 3.21
N ARG A 106 -16.79 14.71 4.05
CA ARG A 106 -16.65 14.73 5.51
C ARG A 106 -17.22 13.46 6.11
N LEU A 107 -16.61 13.01 7.19
CA LEU A 107 -17.12 11.91 7.98
C LEU A 107 -17.11 12.24 9.49
N ALA A 108 -18.05 11.63 10.21
CA ALA A 108 -18.11 11.65 11.66
C ALA A 108 -18.53 10.27 12.17
N ILE A 109 -17.84 9.75 13.17
CA ILE A 109 -18.15 8.45 13.77
C ILE A 109 -18.93 8.71 15.07
N ARG A 110 -20.10 8.09 15.19
CA ARG A 110 -21.03 8.27 16.32
C ARG A 110 -21.59 6.93 16.78
N PRO A 111 -20.81 6.14 17.53
CA PRO A 111 -21.28 4.86 18.05
C PRO A 111 -22.50 5.07 18.96
N ALA A 112 -23.57 4.28 18.74
CA ALA A 112 -24.74 4.28 19.61
C ALA A 112 -24.59 3.26 20.77
N VAL A 113 -23.56 2.43 20.71
CA VAL A 113 -23.19 1.46 21.75
C VAL A 113 -21.75 1.70 22.18
N PRO A 114 -21.39 1.40 23.44
CA PRO A 114 -19.99 1.42 23.86
C PRO A 114 -19.17 0.46 23.03
N LEU A 115 -18.07 0.94 22.46
CA LEU A 115 -17.10 0.10 21.75
C LEU A 115 -16.04 -0.43 22.72
N SER A 116 -15.57 -1.64 22.49
CA SER A 116 -14.45 -2.22 23.24
C SER A 116 -13.16 -1.43 23.03
N PRO A 117 -12.22 -1.41 24.01
CA PRO A 117 -10.90 -0.86 23.77
C PRO A 117 -10.16 -1.56 22.62
N GLY A 118 -9.51 -0.77 21.79
CA GLY A 118 -8.77 -1.24 20.62
C GLY A 118 -9.17 -0.52 19.34
N GLU A 119 -8.80 -1.14 18.23
CA GLU A 119 -9.04 -0.63 16.88
C GLU A 119 -10.37 -1.13 16.33
N HIS A 120 -11.15 -0.21 15.81
CA HIS A 120 -12.35 -0.44 15.01
C HIS A 120 -12.15 0.15 13.62
N ARG A 121 -12.77 -0.46 12.60
CA ARG A 121 -12.47 -0.11 11.20
C ARG A 121 -13.72 0.11 10.38
N VAL A 122 -13.61 1.02 9.39
CA VAL A 122 -14.57 1.15 8.30
C VAL A 122 -13.82 1.50 7.01
N MET A 123 -14.29 0.96 5.90
CA MET A 123 -13.81 1.31 4.56
C MET A 123 -14.81 2.27 3.92
N ALA A 124 -14.32 3.41 3.45
CA ALA A 124 -15.08 4.30 2.59
C ALA A 124 -14.72 3.99 1.13
N TYR A 125 -15.69 3.54 0.35
CA TYR A 125 -15.56 3.34 -1.09
C TYR A 125 -16.11 4.52 -1.86
N PHE A 126 -15.39 4.92 -2.89
CA PHE A 126 -15.73 5.98 -3.82
C PHE A 126 -15.83 5.37 -5.21
N ASP A 127 -17.06 5.16 -5.66
CA ASP A 127 -17.38 4.48 -6.92
C ASP A 127 -17.76 5.49 -7.99
N GLU A 128 -17.18 5.40 -9.18
CA GLU A 128 -17.67 6.14 -10.34
C GLU A 128 -19.03 5.59 -10.77
N VAL A 129 -20.04 6.46 -10.77
CA VAL A 129 -21.39 6.13 -11.19
C VAL A 129 -21.53 6.41 -12.70
N PRO A 130 -22.06 5.46 -13.50
CA PRO A 130 -22.32 5.71 -14.90
C PRO A 130 -23.36 6.82 -15.07
N PRO A 131 -23.32 7.58 -16.17
CA PRO A 131 -24.38 8.52 -16.52
C PRO A 131 -25.75 7.82 -16.51
N SER A 132 -26.77 8.48 -16.00
CA SER A 132 -28.14 7.96 -15.99
C SER A 132 -28.74 7.85 -17.42
N ASP A 133 -28.20 8.59 -18.38
CA ASP A 133 -28.57 8.54 -19.80
C ASP A 133 -27.42 7.89 -20.58
N PRO A 134 -27.59 6.66 -21.09
CA PRO A 134 -26.57 5.97 -21.89
C PRO A 134 -26.16 6.69 -23.17
N SER A 135 -27.03 7.58 -23.70
CA SER A 135 -26.73 8.35 -24.91
C SER A 135 -25.66 9.43 -24.69
N LYS A 136 -25.45 9.82 -23.44
CA LYS A 136 -24.38 10.77 -23.04
C LYS A 136 -23.01 10.11 -22.87
N GLU A 137 -22.97 8.80 -22.97
CA GLU A 137 -21.69 8.08 -22.96
C GLU A 137 -21.10 8.05 -24.37
N ALA A 138 -19.86 8.52 -24.53
CA ALA A 138 -19.15 8.40 -25.79
C ALA A 138 -19.08 6.94 -26.26
N PRO A 139 -19.21 6.65 -27.54
CA PRO A 139 -19.02 5.30 -28.07
C PRO A 139 -17.58 4.83 -27.72
N ALA A 140 -17.43 3.81 -26.92
CA ALA A 140 -16.14 3.25 -26.59
C ALA A 140 -16.22 1.72 -26.55
N THR A 141 -15.16 1.08 -27.05
CA THR A 141 -15.01 -0.39 -27.03
C THR A 141 -14.63 -0.91 -25.64
N LEU A 142 -13.97 -0.07 -24.83
CA LEU A 142 -13.58 -0.38 -23.45
C LEU A 142 -13.92 0.82 -22.56
N ARG A 143 -14.57 0.55 -21.43
CA ARG A 143 -14.87 1.56 -20.41
C ARG A 143 -14.27 1.10 -19.08
N VAL A 144 -13.40 1.93 -18.55
CA VAL A 144 -12.79 1.71 -17.24
C VAL A 144 -13.43 2.67 -16.26
N ARG A 145 -14.01 2.15 -15.18
CA ARG A 145 -14.52 2.91 -14.04
C ARG A 145 -13.64 2.66 -12.84
N PHE A 146 -13.48 3.68 -12.01
CA PHE A 146 -12.72 3.52 -10.80
C PHE A 146 -13.61 3.12 -9.61
N ARG A 147 -13.03 2.36 -8.71
CA ARG A 147 -13.44 2.21 -7.31
C ARG A 147 -12.22 2.48 -6.44
N LEU A 148 -12.29 3.50 -5.61
CA LEU A 148 -11.22 3.84 -4.65
C LEU A 148 -11.69 3.50 -3.25
N GLY A 149 -10.84 2.82 -2.47
CA GLY A 149 -11.06 2.56 -1.05
C GLY A 149 -10.16 3.45 -0.20
N ALA A 150 -10.73 4.01 0.88
CA ALA A 150 -9.99 4.69 1.92
C ALA A 150 -10.34 4.09 3.28
N ALA A 151 -9.32 3.62 4.00
CA ALA A 151 -9.49 2.96 5.28
C ALA A 151 -9.53 3.98 6.43
N VAL A 152 -10.47 3.80 7.35
CA VAL A 152 -10.50 4.49 8.63
C VAL A 152 -10.20 3.48 9.73
N TYR A 153 -9.18 3.76 10.51
CA TYR A 153 -8.82 3.07 11.73
C TYR A 153 -9.18 3.98 12.90
N ALA A 154 -10.17 3.58 13.69
CA ALA A 154 -10.67 4.36 14.80
C ALA A 154 -10.33 3.65 16.12
N HIS A 155 -9.70 4.36 17.03
CA HIS A 155 -9.15 3.79 18.26
C HIS A 155 -9.98 4.21 19.49
N VAL A 156 -10.23 3.24 20.37
CA VAL A 156 -10.89 3.43 21.66
C VAL A 156 -9.93 3.03 22.78
N GLY A 157 -9.67 3.94 23.72
CA GLY A 157 -8.81 3.69 24.89
C GLY A 157 -7.34 3.42 24.52
N PRO A 158 -6.57 2.80 25.42
CA PRO A 158 -5.16 2.54 25.20
C PRO A 158 -4.91 1.58 24.04
N ILE A 159 -4.02 1.96 23.13
CA ILE A 159 -3.64 1.19 21.94
C ILE A 159 -2.28 0.52 22.16
N LYS A 160 -2.17 -0.75 21.76
CA LYS A 160 -0.94 -1.53 21.71
C LYS A 160 -0.74 -2.09 20.31
N ARG A 161 0.41 -1.79 19.71
CA ARG A 161 0.83 -2.31 18.41
C ARG A 161 1.94 -3.37 18.58
N ASP A 162 1.66 -4.37 19.39
CA ASP A 162 2.60 -5.44 19.68
C ASP A 162 2.50 -6.59 18.68
N GLY A 163 3.62 -7.25 18.45
CA GLY A 163 3.69 -8.44 17.62
C GLY A 163 5.02 -9.15 17.70
N THR A 164 5.07 -10.33 17.10
CA THR A 164 6.25 -11.19 17.05
C THR A 164 6.60 -11.56 15.61
N ILE A 165 7.91 -11.72 15.35
CA ILE A 165 8.41 -12.29 14.11
C ILE A 165 8.58 -13.79 14.34
N ASN A 166 7.82 -14.59 13.58
CA ASN A 166 7.81 -16.04 13.74
C ASN A 166 8.88 -16.71 12.86
N SER A 167 9.12 -16.14 11.66
CA SER A 167 10.07 -16.66 10.69
C SER A 167 10.57 -15.60 9.74
N VAL A 168 11.78 -15.82 9.22
CA VAL A 168 12.34 -15.08 8.07
C VAL A 168 12.86 -16.12 7.08
N ALA A 169 12.40 -16.07 5.85
CA ALA A 169 12.87 -16.89 4.74
C ALA A 169 13.18 -16.00 3.52
N ALA A 170 14.12 -16.39 2.71
CA ALA A 170 14.47 -15.66 1.50
C ALA A 170 14.91 -16.62 0.40
N ASP A 171 14.77 -16.20 -0.85
CA ASP A 171 15.20 -16.88 -2.05
C ASP A 171 15.87 -15.92 -3.06
N LYS A 172 16.07 -16.34 -4.30
CA LYS A 172 16.66 -15.50 -5.34
C LYS A 172 15.81 -14.29 -5.73
N ASN A 173 14.50 -14.31 -5.48
CA ASN A 173 13.56 -13.30 -5.94
C ASN A 173 13.17 -12.30 -4.84
N GLY A 174 13.20 -12.73 -3.57
CA GLY A 174 12.72 -11.90 -2.46
C GLY A 174 12.80 -12.58 -1.10
N PHE A 175 11.94 -12.11 -0.19
CA PHE A 175 11.90 -12.62 1.16
C PHE A 175 10.47 -12.67 1.70
N HIS A 176 10.27 -13.49 2.73
CA HIS A 176 9.01 -13.70 3.44
C HIS A 176 9.24 -13.59 4.95
N ILE A 177 8.42 -12.80 5.61
CA ILE A 177 8.46 -12.61 7.06
C ILE A 177 7.13 -13.08 7.63
N GLY A 178 7.15 -14.18 8.39
CA GLY A 178 5.99 -14.63 9.15
C GLY A 178 5.86 -13.82 10.42
N VAL A 179 4.72 -13.21 10.66
CA VAL A 179 4.44 -12.35 11.82
C VAL A 179 3.11 -12.67 12.47
N THR A 180 3.01 -12.43 13.77
CA THR A 180 1.75 -12.48 14.52
C THR A 180 1.61 -11.21 15.34
N THR A 181 0.45 -10.55 15.25
CA THR A 181 0.11 -9.42 16.13
C THR A 181 -0.55 -9.92 17.40
N THR A 182 -0.13 -9.38 18.53
CA THR A 182 -0.67 -9.66 19.87
C THR A 182 -1.32 -8.44 20.50
N GLY A 183 -1.14 -7.27 19.88
CA GLY A 183 -1.77 -6.02 20.28
C GLY A 183 -3.23 -5.90 19.83
N ASN A 184 -3.86 -4.78 20.18
CA ASN A 184 -5.25 -4.45 19.87
C ASN A 184 -5.41 -3.43 18.73
N ALA A 185 -4.33 -3.14 17.99
CA ALA A 185 -4.35 -2.24 16.84
C ALA A 185 -3.47 -2.78 15.71
N THR A 186 -3.80 -2.37 14.48
CA THR A 186 -3.05 -2.71 13.27
C THR A 186 -1.58 -2.34 13.41
N THR A 187 -0.73 -3.31 13.11
CA THR A 187 0.72 -3.21 13.20
C THR A 187 1.32 -3.20 11.79
N ARG A 188 2.40 -2.45 11.59
CA ARG A 188 3.15 -2.37 10.34
C ARG A 188 4.64 -2.39 10.61
N PHE A 189 5.41 -2.81 9.60
CA PHE A 189 6.86 -2.61 9.65
C PHE A 189 7.22 -1.15 9.41
N ASP A 190 8.15 -0.65 10.22
CA ASP A 190 8.97 0.52 9.95
C ASP A 190 10.43 0.09 10.05
N GLY A 191 10.99 -0.34 8.92
CA GLY A 191 12.32 -0.92 8.91
C GLY A 191 12.83 -1.17 7.50
N GLN A 192 14.02 -1.70 7.47
CA GLN A 192 14.76 -2.00 6.25
C GLN A 192 15.18 -3.47 6.17
N TYR A 193 15.43 -3.92 4.96
CA TYR A 193 16.16 -5.14 4.69
C TYR A 193 17.48 -4.84 3.97
N VAL A 194 18.50 -5.65 4.21
CA VAL A 194 19.78 -5.60 3.50
C VAL A 194 20.25 -7.02 3.22
N VAL A 195 20.70 -7.29 2.00
CA VAL A 195 21.21 -8.60 1.58
C VAL A 195 22.70 -8.51 1.27
N TYR A 196 23.45 -9.42 1.86
CA TYR A 196 24.89 -9.58 1.65
C TYR A 196 25.23 -10.95 1.07
N PRO A 197 26.24 -11.06 0.20
CA PRO A 197 26.94 -12.33 0.04
C PRO A 197 27.44 -12.82 1.42
N ALA A 198 27.31 -14.10 1.73
CA ALA A 198 27.62 -14.61 3.08
C ALA A 198 29.05 -14.26 3.55
N LYS A 199 30.02 -14.19 2.61
CA LYS A 199 31.41 -13.81 2.90
C LYS A 199 31.62 -12.32 3.21
N ALA A 200 30.68 -11.46 2.80
CA ALA A 200 30.74 -10.00 2.97
C ALA A 200 29.85 -9.50 4.12
N PHE A 201 29.11 -10.39 4.77
CA PHE A 201 28.21 -10.03 5.85
C PHE A 201 28.98 -9.47 7.07
N PRO A 202 28.70 -8.23 7.53
CA PRO A 202 29.48 -7.59 8.60
C PRO A 202 29.23 -8.17 10.00
N GLY A 203 28.20 -9.02 10.14
CA GLY A 203 27.76 -9.61 11.39
C GLY A 203 26.49 -8.97 11.95
N LYS A 204 25.79 -9.71 12.81
CA LYS A 204 24.57 -9.26 13.48
C LYS A 204 24.81 -7.95 14.25
N GLY A 205 23.87 -7.01 14.16
CA GLY A 205 23.95 -5.71 14.84
C GLY A 205 24.98 -4.73 14.25
N LYS A 206 25.71 -5.12 13.16
CA LYS A 206 26.71 -4.26 12.50
C LYS A 206 26.30 -3.82 11.09
N VAL A 207 25.08 -4.13 10.68
CA VAL A 207 24.54 -3.76 9.35
C VAL A 207 24.15 -2.29 9.35
N PRO A 208 24.82 -1.43 8.53
CA PRO A 208 24.46 -0.02 8.46
C PRO A 208 23.09 0.18 7.80
N ALA A 209 22.53 1.37 8.01
CA ALA A 209 21.28 1.76 7.37
C ALA A 209 21.44 1.92 5.84
N VAL A 210 20.39 1.56 5.11
CA VAL A 210 20.22 1.97 3.71
C VAL A 210 19.97 3.47 3.69
N LEU A 211 20.74 4.21 2.92
CA LEU A 211 20.53 5.65 2.76
C LEU A 211 19.51 5.91 1.66
N ASN A 212 18.58 6.82 1.92
CA ASN A 212 17.53 7.23 0.97
C ASN A 212 16.73 6.05 0.38
N PRO A 213 16.18 5.12 1.20
CA PRO A 213 15.62 3.86 0.71
C PRO A 213 14.43 4.01 -0.24
N ASP A 214 13.81 5.20 -0.28
CA ASP A 214 12.62 5.49 -1.11
C ASP A 214 12.92 6.47 -2.26
N LEU A 215 14.19 6.87 -2.42
CA LEU A 215 14.59 7.88 -3.40
C LEU A 215 15.44 7.27 -4.54
N PRO A 216 15.48 7.90 -5.71
CA PRO A 216 16.29 7.42 -6.83
C PRO A 216 17.80 7.35 -6.55
N ASP A 217 18.29 8.10 -5.56
CA ASP A 217 19.68 8.13 -5.11
C ASP A 217 19.95 7.19 -3.92
N MET A 218 19.12 6.16 -3.73
CA MET A 218 19.31 5.13 -2.71
C MET A 218 20.73 4.56 -2.74
N LYS A 219 21.36 4.45 -1.56
CA LYS A 219 22.69 3.88 -1.40
C LYS A 219 22.67 2.69 -0.47
N LEU A 220 23.14 1.57 -0.98
CA LEU A 220 23.35 0.35 -0.19
C LEU A 220 24.58 0.48 0.72
N PRO A 221 24.56 -0.18 1.88
CA PRO A 221 25.76 -0.32 2.70
C PRO A 221 26.90 -1.01 1.95
N PRO A 222 28.18 -0.75 2.32
CA PRO A 222 29.34 -1.39 1.69
C PRO A 222 29.24 -2.91 1.71
N GLY A 223 29.43 -3.55 0.57
CA GLY A 223 29.35 -5.01 0.41
C GLY A 223 27.95 -5.59 0.27
N ALA A 224 26.91 -4.82 0.48
CA ALA A 224 25.52 -5.22 0.24
C ALA A 224 25.20 -5.25 -1.26
N ILE A 225 24.32 -6.16 -1.67
CA ILE A 225 23.91 -6.34 -3.07
C ILE A 225 22.43 -6.03 -3.32
N ALA A 226 21.61 -6.03 -2.27
CA ALA A 226 20.23 -5.57 -2.29
C ALA A 226 19.87 -4.95 -0.95
N GLY A 227 18.87 -4.09 -0.95
CA GLY A 227 18.37 -3.46 0.26
C GLY A 227 17.22 -2.51 -0.07
N GLY A 228 16.51 -2.09 0.97
CA GLY A 228 15.38 -1.19 0.85
C GLY A 228 14.50 -1.25 2.09
N ARG A 229 13.30 -0.68 2.01
CA ARG A 229 12.32 -0.80 3.10
C ARG A 229 11.65 -2.17 3.11
N VAL A 230 11.38 -2.66 4.30
CA VAL A 230 10.44 -3.76 4.50
C VAL A 230 9.04 -3.24 4.13
N PRO A 231 8.24 -4.00 3.34
CA PRO A 231 6.90 -3.55 3.00
C PRO A 231 6.03 -3.30 4.23
N ALA A 232 5.50 -2.07 4.36
CA ALA A 232 4.69 -1.63 5.49
C ALA A 232 3.21 -2.08 5.36
N LYS A 233 2.97 -3.34 4.97
CA LYS A 233 1.62 -3.89 4.86
C LYS A 233 0.96 -3.97 6.24
N ALA A 234 -0.35 -3.72 6.28
CA ALA A 234 -1.13 -3.81 7.51
C ALA A 234 -1.24 -5.27 7.98
N VAL A 235 -0.96 -5.49 9.26
CA VAL A 235 -1.25 -6.75 9.95
C VAL A 235 -2.28 -6.41 11.03
N LEU A 236 -3.50 -6.89 10.86
CA LEU A 236 -4.63 -6.57 11.72
C LEU A 236 -4.44 -7.15 13.13
N PRO A 237 -5.12 -6.62 14.15
CA PRO A 237 -5.06 -7.16 15.51
C PRO A 237 -5.32 -8.66 15.55
N LEU A 238 -4.60 -9.36 16.41
CA LEU A 238 -4.76 -10.80 16.70
C LEU A 238 -4.68 -11.68 15.44
N SER A 239 -3.90 -11.30 14.45
CA SER A 239 -3.76 -12.05 13.20
C SER A 239 -2.32 -12.48 12.93
N THR A 240 -2.19 -13.60 12.22
CA THR A 240 -0.91 -14.10 11.71
C THR A 240 -0.86 -13.91 10.20
N ARG A 241 0.24 -13.37 9.69
CA ARG A 241 0.41 -13.05 8.26
C ARG A 241 1.83 -13.32 7.78
N THR A 242 1.96 -13.48 6.48
CA THR A 242 3.25 -13.46 5.79
C THR A 242 3.38 -12.15 5.01
N ILE A 243 4.41 -11.38 5.32
CA ILE A 243 4.77 -10.16 4.60
C ILE A 243 5.91 -10.50 3.64
N SER A 244 5.66 -10.28 2.35
CA SER A 244 6.63 -10.59 1.30
C SER A 244 7.21 -9.31 0.71
N GLY A 245 8.52 -9.29 0.49
CA GLY A 245 9.24 -8.29 -0.27
C GLY A 245 9.96 -8.95 -1.46
N ILE A 246 10.11 -8.20 -2.54
CA ILE A 246 10.84 -8.62 -3.75
C ILE A 246 12.10 -7.78 -3.91
N TYR A 247 13.17 -8.39 -4.43
CA TYR A 247 14.36 -7.65 -4.76
C TYR A 247 14.18 -6.93 -6.11
N PRO A 248 14.81 -5.76 -6.31
CA PRO A 248 14.75 -5.06 -7.59
C PRO A 248 15.25 -5.91 -8.78
N THR A 249 16.19 -6.81 -8.50
CA THR A 249 16.73 -7.75 -9.47
C THR A 249 16.92 -9.11 -8.78
N PRO A 250 16.57 -10.23 -9.42
CA PRO A 250 16.84 -11.56 -8.89
C PRO A 250 18.34 -11.76 -8.60
N LEU A 251 18.63 -12.43 -7.48
CA LEU A 251 20.02 -12.69 -7.09
C LEU A 251 20.64 -13.82 -7.94
N ALA A 252 21.92 -13.68 -8.23
CA ALA A 252 22.70 -14.76 -8.84
C ALA A 252 22.79 -15.98 -7.91
N ALA A 253 23.16 -17.15 -8.45
CA ALA A 253 23.40 -18.33 -7.64
C ALA A 253 24.51 -18.06 -6.60
N GLY A 254 24.25 -18.39 -5.33
CA GLY A 254 25.19 -18.10 -4.25
C GLY A 254 24.59 -18.26 -2.85
N ARG A 255 25.44 -18.06 -1.83
CA ARG A 255 25.05 -18.05 -0.42
C ARG A 255 24.97 -16.61 0.08
N TYR A 256 23.88 -16.30 0.75
CA TYR A 256 23.53 -14.94 1.18
C TYR A 256 23.03 -14.91 2.62
N VAL A 257 23.08 -13.72 3.21
CA VAL A 257 22.44 -13.38 4.48
C VAL A 257 21.52 -12.21 4.22
N ILE A 258 20.26 -12.33 4.60
CA ILE A 258 19.34 -11.20 4.73
C ILE A 258 19.32 -10.73 6.18
N SER A 259 19.42 -9.44 6.40
CA SER A 259 19.28 -8.78 7.70
C SER A 259 18.11 -7.81 7.65
N LEU A 260 17.26 -7.88 8.65
CA LEU A 260 16.10 -7.00 8.86
C LEU A 260 16.34 -6.18 10.11
N SER A 261 16.12 -4.87 10.06
CA SER A 261 16.28 -3.97 11.21
C SER A 261 15.21 -2.87 11.18
N GLY A 262 14.83 -2.37 12.39
CA GLY A 262 13.80 -1.36 12.56
C GLY A 262 12.79 -1.73 13.63
N HIS A 263 11.49 -1.63 13.34
CA HIS A 263 10.41 -1.96 14.26
C HIS A 263 9.27 -2.70 13.54
N PHE A 264 8.58 -3.54 14.31
CA PHE A 264 7.28 -4.07 13.94
C PHE A 264 6.27 -3.61 15.01
N GLY A 265 5.56 -2.52 14.71
CA GLY A 265 4.81 -1.79 15.74
C GLY A 265 5.75 -1.21 16.81
N ASP A 266 5.46 -1.53 18.08
CA ASP A 266 6.25 -1.08 19.22
C ASP A 266 7.45 -2.00 19.51
N ALA A 267 7.50 -3.20 18.87
CA ALA A 267 8.57 -4.17 19.07
C ALA A 267 9.78 -3.90 18.15
N PRO A 268 11.03 -3.99 18.68
CA PRO A 268 12.22 -3.85 17.84
C PRO A 268 12.33 -5.01 16.84
N LEU A 269 12.73 -4.70 15.62
CA LEU A 269 13.04 -5.65 14.56
C LEU A 269 14.55 -5.80 14.44
N ASP A 270 15.09 -6.96 14.80
CA ASP A 270 16.47 -7.38 14.55
C ASP A 270 16.48 -8.88 14.23
N ALA A 271 16.29 -9.20 12.96
CA ALA A 271 16.21 -10.58 12.48
C ALA A 271 17.15 -10.79 11.29
N GLN A 272 17.61 -12.03 11.13
CA GLN A 272 18.45 -12.44 10.00
C GLN A 272 18.15 -13.87 9.59
N ALA A 273 18.44 -14.19 8.33
CA ALA A 273 18.40 -15.55 7.82
C ALA A 273 19.50 -15.77 6.78
N ASP A 274 20.15 -16.93 6.87
CA ASP A 274 21.02 -17.45 5.82
C ASP A 274 20.18 -18.15 4.75
N PHE A 275 20.50 -17.95 3.48
CA PHE A 275 19.81 -18.65 2.40
C PHE A 275 20.71 -18.90 1.20
N VAL A 276 20.27 -19.79 0.33
CA VAL A 276 20.95 -20.12 -0.94
C VAL A 276 20.05 -19.68 -2.09
N ALA A 277 20.53 -18.75 -2.91
CA ALA A 277 19.92 -18.46 -4.18
C ALA A 277 20.53 -19.43 -5.22
N GLY A 278 19.69 -20.20 -5.87
CA GLY A 278 20.06 -21.14 -6.92
C GLY A 278 18.90 -21.29 -7.89
N ASP A 279 19.16 -21.87 -9.06
CA ASP A 279 18.08 -22.34 -9.90
C ASP A 279 17.51 -23.58 -9.20
N GLY A 280 16.29 -23.41 -8.63
CA GLY A 280 15.56 -24.53 -8.05
C GLY A 280 15.38 -25.59 -9.13
N GLY A 281 15.87 -26.79 -8.87
CA GLY A 281 15.65 -27.94 -9.72
C GLY A 281 14.18 -28.37 -9.68
#